data_a87ad350e12aa3262b4c479bac789336
#
_entry.id   a87ad350e12aa3262b4c479bac789336
#
_cell.length_a   1.000
_cell.length_b   1.000
_cell.length_c   1.000
_cell.angle_alpha   90.00
_cell.angle_beta   90.00
_cell.angle_gamma   90.00
#
_symmetry.space_group_name_H-M   'P 1'
#
loop_
_entity.id
_entity.type
_entity.pdbx_description
1 polymer ?
#
loop_
_entity_poly.entity_id
_entity_poly.type
_entity_poly.pdbx_seq_one_letter_code
_entity_poly.pdbx_strand_id
1 'polypeptide(L)'
;VGSEMCIRDSNNTLKVATGPYKIPNALVEAFAVYTNKPPSAPYRGLPTTQHTMSYEAQLDRIAKDLGIDPVAIRMKNLVEDGDIHVTGDYLRSAHGKECLEQVAKAIEWGQPSEDSGISTKLRGKGVSSTIKYTLTPPTRMSENGAEIMLGEDGVFEVRIGTVNIGQGSDTTMLQIAGDALGVGMESLRVVHSDTALTPVDSSTTASRSTYHMGNAVVSAAEDLKPKIIERASHM
;
A
#
# COMPACT_ATOMS: atom_id res chain seq x y z
N VAL A 1 3.04 -17.10 -19.74
CA VAL A 1 2.41 -16.08 -18.85
C VAL A 1 2.25 -16.64 -17.45
N GLY A 2 1.77 -17.87 -17.26
CA GLY A 2 1.60 -18.47 -15.92
C GLY A 2 2.90 -18.70 -15.14
N SER A 3 3.98 -19.13 -15.81
CA SER A 3 5.27 -19.42 -15.15
C SER A 3 5.96 -18.16 -14.63
N GLU A 4 5.93 -17.06 -15.37
CA GLU A 4 6.55 -15.80 -14.96
C GLU A 4 5.85 -15.20 -13.73
N MET A 5 4.53 -15.32 -13.64
CA MET A 5 3.77 -14.88 -12.47
C MET A 5 4.11 -15.71 -11.24
N CYS A 6 4.20 -17.04 -11.36
CA CYS A 6 4.61 -17.92 -10.26
C CYS A 6 6.02 -17.60 -9.75
N ILE A 7 6.98 -17.33 -10.64
CA ILE A 7 8.36 -16.95 -10.26
C ILE A 7 8.35 -15.62 -9.51
N ARG A 8 7.62 -14.64 -9.98
CA ARG A 8 7.50 -13.33 -9.31
C ARG A 8 6.85 -13.44 -7.94
N ASP A 9 5.83 -14.27 -7.82
CA ASP A 9 5.11 -14.51 -6.57
C ASP A 9 6.01 -15.21 -5.55
N SER A 10 6.80 -16.19 -5.98
CA SER A 10 7.79 -16.85 -5.13
C SER A 10 8.85 -15.87 -4.61
N ASN A 11 9.37 -14.98 -5.46
CA ASN A 11 10.31 -13.95 -5.04
C ASN A 11 9.72 -12.96 -4.03
N ASN A 12 8.47 -12.54 -4.21
CA ASN A 12 7.79 -11.69 -3.25
C ASN A 12 7.52 -12.41 -1.93
N THR A 13 7.22 -13.70 -1.99
CA THR A 13 7.06 -14.59 -0.82
C THR A 13 8.29 -14.56 0.07
N LEU A 14 9.47 -14.72 -0.50
CA LEU A 14 10.74 -14.71 0.25
C LEU A 14 10.94 -13.42 1.06
N LYS A 15 10.47 -12.29 0.53
CA LYS A 15 10.65 -10.97 1.14
C LYS A 15 9.71 -10.70 2.32
N VAL A 16 8.54 -11.32 2.37
CA VAL A 16 7.50 -11.03 3.38
C VAL A 16 7.22 -12.19 4.33
N ALA A 17 7.89 -13.32 4.15
CA ALA A 17 7.61 -14.54 4.90
C ALA A 17 7.80 -14.39 6.42
N THR A 18 8.74 -13.56 6.85
CA THR A 18 9.05 -13.33 8.27
C THR A 18 8.16 -12.28 8.93
N GLY A 19 7.33 -11.59 8.14
CA GLY A 19 6.50 -10.48 8.65
C GLY A 19 7.34 -9.31 9.19
N PRO A 20 6.72 -8.42 9.99
CA PRO A 20 7.37 -7.21 10.52
C PRO A 20 8.13 -7.47 11.82
N TYR A 21 8.70 -8.65 12.01
CA TYR A 21 9.30 -9.06 13.27
C TYR A 21 10.82 -9.15 13.22
N LYS A 22 11.47 -8.87 14.36
CA LYS A 22 12.92 -8.98 14.55
C LYS A 22 13.31 -10.46 14.60
N ILE A 23 13.71 -10.99 13.46
CA ILE A 23 14.21 -12.36 13.30
C ILE A 23 15.66 -12.27 12.84
N PRO A 24 16.63 -12.63 13.68
CA PRO A 24 18.05 -12.42 13.35
C PRO A 24 18.55 -13.33 12.24
N ASN A 25 17.98 -14.51 12.09
CA ASN A 25 18.35 -15.49 11.07
C ASN A 25 17.10 -16.20 10.55
N ALA A 26 16.92 -16.25 9.24
CA ALA A 26 15.84 -16.96 8.60
C ALA A 26 16.32 -17.69 7.34
N LEU A 27 15.81 -18.89 7.13
CA LEU A 27 15.87 -19.59 5.86
C LEU A 27 14.45 -19.71 5.33
N VAL A 28 14.21 -19.16 4.14
CA VAL A 28 12.92 -19.24 3.48
C VAL A 28 13.08 -19.89 2.11
N GLU A 29 12.38 -20.98 1.89
CA GLU A 29 12.35 -21.71 0.63
C GLU A 29 10.95 -21.65 0.05
N ALA A 30 10.84 -21.26 -1.22
CA ALA A 30 9.56 -21.16 -1.92
C ALA A 30 9.56 -22.07 -3.15
N PHE A 31 8.54 -22.92 -3.25
CA PHE A 31 8.37 -23.86 -4.35
C PHE A 31 7.10 -23.54 -5.13
N ALA A 32 7.24 -23.25 -6.42
CA ALA A 32 6.10 -23.15 -7.32
C ALA A 32 5.81 -24.55 -7.90
N VAL A 33 4.63 -25.05 -7.65
CA VAL A 33 4.25 -26.39 -8.08
C VAL A 33 3.01 -26.36 -8.99
N TYR A 34 2.97 -27.25 -9.96
CA TYR A 34 1.76 -27.46 -10.76
C TYR A 34 0.75 -28.27 -9.95
N THR A 35 -0.52 -27.89 -10.07
CA THR A 35 -1.63 -28.57 -9.43
C THR A 35 -2.78 -28.77 -10.42
N ASN A 36 -3.75 -29.63 -10.07
CA ASN A 36 -4.99 -29.81 -10.85
C ASN A 36 -6.03 -28.71 -10.60
N LYS A 37 -5.65 -27.63 -9.94
CA LYS A 37 -6.49 -26.44 -9.72
C LYS A 37 -6.18 -25.37 -10.76
N PRO A 38 -7.09 -24.41 -10.99
CA PRO A 38 -6.76 -23.22 -11.76
C PRO A 38 -5.50 -22.54 -11.19
N PRO A 39 -4.61 -22.01 -12.05
CA PRO A 39 -3.41 -21.33 -11.57
C PRO A 39 -3.78 -20.16 -10.66
N SER A 40 -3.06 -20.03 -9.57
CA SER A 40 -3.18 -18.84 -8.72
C SER A 40 -2.70 -17.62 -9.48
N ALA A 41 -3.35 -16.49 -9.24
CA ALA A 41 -3.02 -15.22 -9.86
C ALA A 41 -2.82 -14.15 -8.77
N PRO A 42 -2.08 -13.08 -9.07
CA PRO A 42 -1.93 -11.96 -8.16
C PRO A 42 -3.29 -11.37 -7.76
N TYR A 43 -3.52 -11.29 -6.47
CA TYR A 43 -4.63 -10.55 -5.90
C TYR A 43 -4.07 -9.44 -5.00
N ARG A 44 -4.81 -8.37 -4.76
CA ARG A 44 -4.40 -7.18 -4.01
C ARG A 44 -3.62 -7.54 -2.74
N GLY A 45 -2.36 -7.06 -2.64
CA GLY A 45 -1.48 -7.32 -1.50
C GLY A 45 -0.66 -8.62 -1.58
N LEU A 46 -0.61 -9.27 -2.74
CA LEU A 46 0.13 -10.52 -2.95
C LEU A 46 1.62 -10.40 -2.58
N PRO A 47 2.21 -11.41 -1.92
CA PRO A 47 1.61 -12.55 -1.20
C PRO A 47 1.40 -12.25 0.29
N THR A 48 1.48 -10.97 0.67
CA THR A 48 1.49 -10.52 2.07
C THR A 48 0.29 -11.02 2.86
N THR A 49 -0.91 -11.01 2.26
CA THR A 49 -2.14 -11.41 2.97
C THR A 49 -2.09 -12.86 3.48
N GLN A 50 -1.60 -13.77 2.64
CA GLN A 50 -1.47 -15.19 2.99
C GLN A 50 -0.41 -15.40 4.08
N HIS A 51 0.73 -14.74 3.95
CA HIS A 51 1.81 -14.82 4.94
C HIS A 51 1.41 -14.19 6.26
N THR A 52 0.73 -13.03 6.22
CA THR A 52 0.21 -12.38 7.43
C THR A 52 -0.68 -13.33 8.21
N MET A 53 -1.63 -13.98 7.55
CA MET A 53 -2.48 -14.96 8.22
C MET A 53 -1.65 -16.07 8.88
N SER A 54 -0.62 -16.56 8.21
CA SER A 54 0.19 -17.67 8.69
C SER A 54 1.01 -17.31 9.93
N TYR A 55 1.83 -16.26 9.87
CA TYR A 55 2.70 -15.91 10.98
C TYR A 55 1.93 -15.27 12.14
N GLU A 56 0.86 -14.54 11.89
CA GLU A 56 0.03 -13.93 12.93
C GLU A 56 -0.77 -14.99 13.71
N ALA A 57 -1.33 -15.99 13.04
CA ALA A 57 -1.98 -17.12 13.69
C ALA A 57 -0.98 -17.94 14.54
N GLN A 58 0.26 -18.08 14.09
CA GLN A 58 1.33 -18.72 14.88
C GLN A 58 1.67 -17.89 16.11
N LEU A 59 1.78 -16.57 15.99
CA LEU A 59 2.06 -15.69 17.13
C LEU A 59 0.94 -15.73 18.17
N ASP A 60 -0.32 -15.77 17.75
CA ASP A 60 -1.44 -15.91 18.67
C ASP A 60 -1.38 -17.25 19.43
N ARG A 61 -1.00 -18.31 18.73
CA ARG A 61 -0.82 -19.62 19.37
C ARG A 61 0.35 -19.61 20.36
N ILE A 62 1.50 -19.05 19.95
CA ILE A 62 2.68 -18.91 20.83
C ILE A 62 2.33 -18.05 22.06
N ALA A 63 1.64 -16.94 21.86
CA ALA A 63 1.19 -16.06 22.93
C ALA A 63 0.34 -16.83 23.96
N LYS A 64 -0.63 -17.60 23.47
CA LYS A 64 -1.48 -18.46 24.31
C LYS A 64 -0.68 -19.52 25.06
N ASP A 65 0.22 -20.23 24.39
CA ASP A 65 1.01 -21.32 25.00
C ASP A 65 2.00 -20.78 26.04
N LEU A 66 2.49 -19.56 25.89
CA LEU A 66 3.38 -18.88 26.84
C LEU A 66 2.63 -18.05 27.90
N GLY A 67 1.32 -17.91 27.81
CA GLY A 67 0.54 -17.06 28.73
C GLY A 67 0.86 -15.57 28.57
N ILE A 68 1.28 -15.13 27.38
CA ILE A 68 1.61 -13.74 27.06
C ILE A 68 0.45 -13.11 26.29
N ASP A 69 0.17 -11.84 26.59
CA ASP A 69 -0.84 -11.09 25.84
C ASP A 69 -0.46 -10.95 24.35
N PRO A 70 -1.41 -11.17 23.40
CA PRO A 70 -1.15 -11.10 21.97
C PRO A 70 -0.62 -9.73 21.48
N VAL A 71 -1.00 -8.62 22.09
CA VAL A 71 -0.42 -7.30 21.80
C VAL A 71 0.99 -7.21 22.36
N ALA A 72 1.20 -7.68 23.59
CA ALA A 72 2.50 -7.61 24.26
C ALA A 72 3.59 -8.39 23.52
N ILE A 73 3.29 -9.60 23.02
CA ILE A 73 4.26 -10.37 22.24
C ILE A 73 4.64 -9.67 20.93
N ARG A 74 3.69 -9.02 20.26
CA ARG A 74 3.94 -8.24 19.05
C ARG A 74 4.77 -6.99 19.35
N MET A 75 4.39 -6.22 20.36
CA MET A 75 5.15 -5.04 20.81
C MET A 75 6.62 -5.35 21.13
N LYS A 76 6.88 -6.51 21.69
CA LYS A 76 8.24 -6.95 22.01
C LYS A 76 9.07 -7.28 20.77
N ASN A 77 8.44 -7.80 19.73
CA ASN A 77 9.13 -8.40 18.58
C ASN A 77 9.02 -7.57 17.27
N LEU A 78 8.17 -6.56 17.19
CA LEU A 78 8.07 -5.69 16.02
C LEU A 78 9.39 -4.96 15.75
N VAL A 79 9.72 -4.83 14.47
CA VAL A 79 10.83 -3.99 14.00
C VAL A 79 10.56 -2.53 14.31
N GLU A 80 11.64 -1.77 14.47
CA GLU A 80 11.63 -0.35 14.79
C GLU A 80 12.43 0.44 13.75
N ASP A 81 12.33 1.75 13.86
CA ASP A 81 13.14 2.65 13.04
C ASP A 81 14.62 2.41 13.30
N GLY A 82 15.41 2.31 12.23
CA GLY A 82 16.84 2.00 12.30
C GLY A 82 17.19 0.51 12.34
N ASP A 83 16.23 -0.40 12.49
CA ASP A 83 16.50 -1.84 12.39
C ASP A 83 16.86 -2.26 10.96
N ILE A 84 17.60 -3.33 10.87
CA ILE A 84 17.83 -4.03 9.60
C ILE A 84 16.90 -5.23 9.56
N HIS A 85 15.99 -5.24 8.58
CA HIS A 85 15.13 -6.38 8.37
C HIS A 85 15.95 -7.59 7.90
N VAL A 86 15.46 -8.81 8.16
CA VAL A 86 16.16 -10.05 7.77
C VAL A 86 16.46 -10.16 6.27
N THR A 87 15.76 -9.39 5.44
CA THR A 87 16.03 -9.26 4.00
C THR A 87 17.24 -8.36 3.67
N GLY A 88 17.85 -7.73 4.66
CA GLY A 88 18.95 -6.77 4.51
C GLY A 88 18.49 -5.31 4.31
N ASP A 89 17.18 -5.06 4.29
CA ASP A 89 16.66 -3.70 4.11
C ASP A 89 16.78 -2.91 5.43
N TYR A 90 17.35 -1.72 5.33
CA TYR A 90 17.37 -0.75 6.43
C TYR A 90 16.01 -0.06 6.53
N LEU A 91 15.37 -0.16 7.69
CA LEU A 91 14.05 0.39 7.92
C LEU A 91 14.13 1.86 8.36
N ARG A 92 13.39 2.70 7.66
CA ARG A 92 13.21 4.12 7.98
C ARG A 92 11.74 4.39 8.21
N SER A 93 11.45 5.16 9.26
CA SER A 93 10.07 5.50 9.63
C SER A 93 9.20 4.25 9.89
N ALA A 94 9.74 3.27 10.61
CA ALA A 94 9.06 2.03 10.95
C ALA A 94 8.18 2.21 12.20
N HIS A 95 6.96 2.71 12.02
CA HIS A 95 6.01 3.06 13.09
C HIS A 95 5.02 1.93 13.43
N GLY A 96 5.42 0.66 13.25
CA GLY A 96 4.56 -0.50 13.49
C GLY A 96 4.10 -0.63 14.95
N LYS A 97 4.97 -0.28 15.91
CA LYS A 97 4.64 -0.31 17.34
C LYS A 97 3.61 0.76 17.70
N GLU A 98 3.82 1.98 17.27
CA GLU A 98 2.89 3.10 17.51
C GLU A 98 1.52 2.83 16.89
N CYS A 99 1.48 2.26 15.68
CA CYS A 99 0.23 1.85 15.05
C CYS A 99 -0.49 0.78 15.87
N LEU A 100 0.22 -0.25 16.33
CA LEU A 100 -0.35 -1.33 17.13
C LEU A 100 -0.88 -0.81 18.47
N GLU A 101 -0.14 0.08 19.13
CA GLU A 101 -0.55 0.69 20.39
C GLU A 101 -1.84 1.52 20.23
N GLN A 102 -1.90 2.37 19.19
CA GLN A 102 -3.08 3.18 18.90
C GLN A 102 -4.31 2.32 18.58
N VAL A 103 -4.15 1.27 17.78
CA VAL A 103 -5.24 0.34 17.43
C VAL A 103 -5.69 -0.43 18.67
N ALA A 104 -4.78 -0.96 19.48
CA ALA A 104 -5.11 -1.67 20.70
C ALA A 104 -5.90 -0.78 21.68
N LYS A 105 -5.49 0.49 21.81
CA LYS A 105 -6.22 1.49 22.59
C LYS A 105 -7.62 1.76 22.02
N ALA A 106 -7.72 1.95 20.71
CA ALA A 106 -8.98 2.29 20.05
C ALA A 106 -10.04 1.18 20.14
N ILE A 107 -9.62 -0.10 20.16
CA ILE A 107 -10.53 -1.23 20.34
C ILE A 107 -10.69 -1.64 21.81
N GLU A 108 -10.12 -0.87 22.74
CA GLU A 108 -10.14 -1.19 24.16
C GLU A 108 -9.64 -2.63 24.44
N TRP A 109 -8.44 -2.93 23.95
CA TRP A 109 -7.83 -4.25 24.11
C TRP A 109 -7.75 -4.66 25.58
N GLY A 110 -8.08 -5.90 25.89
CA GLY A 110 -8.12 -6.41 27.27
C GLY A 110 -9.42 -6.14 28.01
N GLN A 111 -10.29 -5.27 27.51
CA GLN A 111 -11.61 -5.10 28.08
C GLN A 111 -12.61 -6.07 27.42
N PRO A 112 -13.58 -6.60 28.16
CA PRO A 112 -14.64 -7.40 27.59
C PRO A 112 -15.35 -6.62 26.47
N SER A 113 -15.73 -7.29 25.39
CA SER A 113 -16.65 -6.69 24.43
C SER A 113 -18.00 -6.49 25.12
N GLU A 114 -18.58 -5.30 25.01
CA GLU A 114 -19.93 -5.09 25.54
C GLU A 114 -20.89 -6.09 24.89
N ASP A 115 -21.36 -7.03 25.69
CA ASP A 115 -22.41 -7.95 25.26
C ASP A 115 -23.74 -7.22 25.49
N SER A 116 -24.45 -6.93 24.41
CA SER A 116 -25.75 -6.25 24.49
C SER A 116 -26.87 -7.12 25.10
N GLY A 117 -26.52 -8.28 25.68
CA GLY A 117 -27.44 -9.16 26.42
C GLY A 117 -28.56 -9.82 25.60
N ILE A 118 -28.73 -9.43 24.32
CA ILE A 118 -29.84 -9.86 23.46
C ILE A 118 -29.34 -10.51 22.16
N SER A 119 -28.03 -10.58 21.96
CA SER A 119 -27.45 -11.04 20.70
C SER A 119 -27.11 -12.54 20.75
N THR A 120 -27.62 -13.28 19.77
CA THR A 120 -27.15 -14.63 19.45
C THR A 120 -25.76 -14.64 18.79
N LYS A 121 -25.12 -13.47 18.64
CA LYS A 121 -23.84 -13.30 17.97
C LYS A 121 -22.72 -13.21 19.01
N LEU A 122 -21.70 -14.03 18.82
CA LEU A 122 -20.44 -13.92 19.58
C LEU A 122 -19.61 -12.74 19.02
N ARG A 123 -18.98 -12.02 19.94
CA ARG A 123 -18.05 -10.93 19.61
C ARG A 123 -16.65 -11.31 20.04
N GLY A 124 -15.65 -10.91 19.27
CA GLY A 124 -14.24 -11.11 19.59
C GLY A 124 -13.40 -9.96 19.10
N LYS A 125 -12.28 -9.73 19.74
CA LYS A 125 -11.24 -8.78 19.33
C LYS A 125 -10.03 -9.56 18.84
N GLY A 126 -9.40 -9.08 17.78
CA GLY A 126 -8.17 -9.63 17.26
C GLY A 126 -7.26 -8.51 16.79
N VAL A 127 -5.95 -8.76 16.80
CA VAL A 127 -4.94 -7.84 16.30
C VAL A 127 -3.99 -8.59 15.38
N SER A 128 -3.47 -7.90 14.38
CA SER A 128 -2.41 -8.40 13.51
C SER A 128 -1.52 -7.25 13.07
N SER A 129 -0.27 -7.58 12.76
CA SER A 129 0.70 -6.64 12.20
C SER A 129 1.24 -7.17 10.90
N THR A 130 1.44 -6.30 9.93
CA THR A 130 1.92 -6.70 8.60
C THR A 130 2.95 -5.75 8.07
N ILE A 131 3.83 -6.25 7.24
CA ILE A 131 4.75 -5.48 6.41
C ILE A 131 4.52 -5.83 4.94
N LYS A 132 4.49 -4.82 4.10
CA LYS A 132 4.36 -5.00 2.66
C LYS A 132 5.40 -4.17 1.95
N TYR A 133 6.13 -4.80 1.04
CA TYR A 133 6.96 -4.05 0.10
C TYR A 133 6.07 -3.22 -0.81
N THR A 134 6.29 -1.91 -0.76
CA THR A 134 5.78 -0.93 -1.69
C THR A 134 6.90 -0.56 -2.63
N LEU A 135 6.58 -0.41 -3.91
CA LEU A 135 7.53 -0.09 -4.97
C LEU A 135 8.38 -1.29 -5.41
N THR A 136 8.67 -1.33 -6.67
CA THR A 136 9.70 -2.19 -7.25
C THR A 136 11.02 -1.43 -7.26
N PRO A 137 12.18 -2.11 -7.15
CA PRO A 137 13.46 -1.48 -7.42
C PRO A 137 13.43 -0.73 -8.76
N PRO A 138 14.30 0.30 -8.95
CA PRO A 138 14.33 1.07 -10.18
C PRO A 138 14.58 0.14 -11.37
N THR A 139 13.51 -0.17 -12.06
CA THR A 139 13.47 -0.93 -13.30
C THR A 139 12.77 -0.07 -14.34
N ARG A 140 12.77 -0.50 -15.60
CA ARG A 140 12.00 0.16 -16.67
C ARG A 140 10.49 0.31 -16.37
N MET A 141 10.00 -0.32 -15.30
CA MET A 141 8.62 -0.19 -14.80
C MET A 141 8.43 1.00 -13.85
N SER A 142 9.34 1.96 -13.79
CA SER A 142 9.28 3.10 -12.86
C SER A 142 8.88 4.41 -13.55
N GLU A 143 8.66 4.39 -14.86
CA GLU A 143 8.25 5.58 -15.60
C GLU A 143 6.76 5.85 -15.42
N ASN A 144 6.44 7.04 -14.95
CA ASN A 144 5.10 7.58 -14.84
C ASN A 144 5.08 9.01 -15.36
N GLY A 145 4.14 9.29 -16.23
CA GLY A 145 3.87 10.64 -16.70
C GLY A 145 2.51 11.13 -16.20
N ALA A 146 2.42 12.42 -15.93
CA ALA A 146 1.16 13.12 -15.73
C ALA A 146 1.18 14.43 -16.51
N GLU A 147 0.04 14.85 -17.00
CA GLU A 147 -0.16 16.16 -17.62
C GLU A 147 -1.32 16.87 -16.92
N ILE A 148 -1.20 18.17 -16.72
CA ILE A 148 -2.30 18.99 -16.22
C ILE A 148 -2.51 20.14 -17.19
N MET A 149 -3.74 20.30 -17.63
CA MET A 149 -4.14 21.37 -18.57
C MET A 149 -5.25 22.20 -17.93
N LEU A 150 -5.17 23.52 -18.06
CA LEU A 150 -6.27 24.41 -17.71
C LEU A 150 -7.12 24.66 -18.97
N GLY A 151 -8.38 24.24 -18.90
CA GLY A 151 -9.35 24.45 -19.96
C GLY A 151 -9.89 25.89 -20.00
N GLU A 152 -10.50 26.27 -21.12
CA GLU A 152 -11.18 27.56 -21.26
C GLU A 152 -12.38 27.71 -20.33
N ASP A 153 -12.92 26.59 -19.86
CA ASP A 153 -14.00 26.48 -18.86
C ASP A 153 -13.52 26.71 -17.40
N GLY A 154 -12.20 26.92 -17.22
CA GLY A 154 -11.59 27.09 -15.89
C GLY A 154 -11.38 25.79 -15.14
N VAL A 155 -11.62 24.62 -15.76
CA VAL A 155 -11.43 23.30 -15.15
C VAL A 155 -10.03 22.77 -15.48
N PHE A 156 -9.34 22.27 -14.49
CA PHE A 156 -8.06 21.58 -14.67
C PHE A 156 -8.31 20.12 -15.05
N GLU A 157 -7.83 19.72 -16.20
CA GLU A 157 -7.84 18.34 -16.66
C GLU A 157 -6.52 17.65 -16.28
N VAL A 158 -6.61 16.63 -15.43
CA VAL A 158 -5.47 15.83 -14.96
C VAL A 158 -5.43 14.54 -15.77
N ARG A 159 -4.43 14.40 -16.62
CA ARG A 159 -4.21 13.24 -17.49
C ARG A 159 -3.18 12.31 -16.90
N ILE A 160 -3.58 11.08 -16.64
CA ILE A 160 -2.75 10.05 -16.00
C ILE A 160 -2.88 8.71 -16.71
N GLY A 161 -1.80 7.95 -16.80
CA GLY A 161 -1.83 6.59 -17.35
C GLY A 161 -2.29 5.51 -16.36
N THR A 162 -2.29 5.83 -15.05
CA THR A 162 -2.70 4.84 -14.02
C THR A 162 -4.19 4.51 -14.11
N VAL A 163 -4.54 3.24 -13.83
CA VAL A 163 -5.91 2.71 -14.01
C VAL A 163 -6.62 2.61 -12.68
N ASN A 164 -7.88 2.97 -12.65
CA ASN A 164 -8.74 2.69 -11.52
C ASN A 164 -9.26 1.24 -11.62
N ILE A 165 -8.82 0.39 -10.70
CA ILE A 165 -9.24 -1.02 -10.57
C ILE A 165 -10.09 -1.24 -9.30
N GLY A 166 -10.77 -0.19 -8.83
CA GLY A 166 -11.56 -0.20 -7.59
C GLY A 166 -10.82 0.29 -6.35
N GLN A 167 -9.56 0.74 -6.48
CA GLN A 167 -8.74 1.24 -5.37
C GLN A 167 -8.90 2.75 -5.13
N GLY A 168 -9.71 3.47 -5.93
CA GLY A 168 -9.98 4.89 -5.76
C GLY A 168 -8.86 5.81 -6.27
N SER A 169 -8.06 5.37 -7.24
CA SER A 169 -6.94 6.18 -7.77
C SER A 169 -7.38 7.50 -8.37
N ASP A 170 -8.52 7.54 -9.05
CA ASP A 170 -9.01 8.77 -9.68
C ASP A 170 -9.20 9.88 -8.63
N THR A 171 -9.95 9.56 -7.58
CA THR A 171 -10.16 10.49 -6.45
C THR A 171 -8.83 10.88 -5.79
N THR A 172 -7.95 9.92 -5.56
CA THR A 172 -6.65 10.19 -4.94
C THR A 172 -5.79 11.13 -5.78
N MET A 173 -5.74 10.92 -7.11
CA MET A 173 -4.96 11.80 -7.99
C MET A 173 -5.56 13.20 -8.08
N LEU A 174 -6.89 13.34 -8.07
CA LEU A 174 -7.53 14.65 -8.01
C LEU A 174 -7.27 15.37 -6.67
N GLN A 175 -7.26 14.65 -5.54
CA GLN A 175 -6.88 15.23 -4.25
C GLN A 175 -5.44 15.75 -4.28
N ILE A 176 -4.50 14.95 -4.78
CA ILE A 176 -3.09 15.36 -4.91
C ILE A 176 -2.94 16.57 -5.84
N ALA A 177 -3.66 16.57 -6.98
CA ALA A 177 -3.65 17.70 -7.89
C ALA A 177 -4.24 18.97 -7.27
N GLY A 178 -5.36 18.83 -6.54
CA GLY A 178 -6.01 19.93 -5.84
C GLY A 178 -5.10 20.57 -4.80
N ASP A 179 -4.48 19.75 -3.96
CA ASP A 179 -3.52 20.22 -2.96
C ASP A 179 -2.31 20.90 -3.62
N ALA A 180 -1.75 20.32 -4.68
CA ALA A 180 -0.60 20.87 -5.38
C ALA A 180 -0.92 22.18 -6.11
N LEU A 181 -2.10 22.29 -6.74
CA LEU A 181 -2.54 23.51 -7.43
C LEU A 181 -3.09 24.57 -6.48
N GLY A 182 -3.62 24.18 -5.33
CA GLY A 182 -4.32 25.04 -4.37
C GLY A 182 -5.76 25.32 -4.80
N VAL A 183 -6.45 24.34 -5.39
CA VAL A 183 -7.84 24.45 -5.88
C VAL A 183 -8.72 23.34 -5.31
N GLY A 184 -10.04 23.57 -5.27
CA GLY A 184 -10.99 22.55 -4.86
C GLY A 184 -11.19 21.46 -5.92
N MET A 185 -11.69 20.30 -5.48
CA MET A 185 -11.91 19.14 -6.36
C MET A 185 -12.98 19.42 -7.44
N GLU A 186 -13.88 20.34 -7.19
CA GLU A 186 -14.90 20.78 -8.15
C GLU A 186 -14.32 21.47 -9.40
N SER A 187 -13.08 21.95 -9.31
CA SER A 187 -12.33 22.56 -10.41
C SER A 187 -11.45 21.57 -11.17
N LEU A 188 -11.57 20.27 -10.89
CA LEU A 188 -10.70 19.24 -11.43
C LEU A 188 -11.49 18.13 -12.11
N ARG A 189 -10.96 17.62 -13.20
CA ARG A 189 -11.41 16.37 -13.82
C ARG A 189 -10.24 15.48 -14.18
N VAL A 190 -10.41 14.15 -14.09
CA VAL A 190 -9.39 13.19 -14.46
C VAL A 190 -9.71 12.57 -15.83
N VAL A 191 -8.66 12.41 -16.63
CA VAL A 191 -8.66 11.57 -17.82
C VAL A 191 -7.61 10.49 -17.61
N HIS A 192 -8.04 9.23 -17.67
CA HIS A 192 -7.16 8.09 -17.44
C HIS A 192 -7.37 6.99 -18.48
N SER A 193 -6.32 6.17 -18.65
CA SER A 193 -6.37 4.94 -19.44
C SER A 193 -6.75 5.14 -20.92
N ASP A 194 -6.49 6.29 -21.48
CA ASP A 194 -6.63 6.55 -22.92
C ASP A 194 -5.23 6.75 -23.54
N THR A 195 -4.79 5.77 -24.33
CA THR A 195 -3.44 5.79 -24.94
C THR A 195 -3.25 6.90 -25.97
N ALA A 196 -4.30 7.56 -26.40
CA ALA A 196 -4.23 8.71 -27.30
C ALA A 196 -4.08 10.04 -26.54
N LEU A 197 -4.50 10.09 -25.28
CA LEU A 197 -4.59 11.33 -24.51
C LEU A 197 -3.70 11.34 -23.28
N THR A 198 -3.38 10.17 -22.70
CA THR A 198 -2.69 10.11 -21.42
C THR A 198 -1.23 9.71 -21.58
N PRO A 199 -0.34 10.27 -20.73
CA PRO A 199 1.06 9.86 -20.69
C PRO A 199 1.22 8.38 -20.28
N VAL A 200 2.41 7.85 -20.56
CA VAL A 200 2.74 6.46 -20.23
C VAL A 200 2.71 6.24 -18.71
N ASP A 201 2.04 5.17 -18.30
CA ASP A 201 2.25 4.51 -17.01
C ASP A 201 2.68 3.06 -17.24
N SER A 202 3.78 2.67 -16.65
CA SER A 202 4.30 1.33 -16.83
C SER A 202 3.36 0.24 -16.32
N SER A 203 2.65 0.44 -15.20
CA SER A 203 1.67 -0.51 -14.65
C SER A 203 1.04 -0.05 -13.33
N THR A 204 -0.25 -0.27 -13.16
CA THR A 204 -0.97 -0.15 -11.89
C THR A 204 -0.74 -1.40 -11.05
N THR A 205 0.42 -1.50 -10.38
CA THR A 205 0.87 -2.67 -9.59
C THR A 205 1.80 -2.25 -8.45
N ALA A 206 2.26 -3.19 -7.64
CA ALA A 206 3.28 -3.03 -6.60
C ALA A 206 3.00 -1.90 -5.59
N SER A 207 1.74 -1.51 -5.40
CA SER A 207 1.31 -0.40 -4.53
C SER A 207 2.02 0.92 -4.83
N ARG A 208 2.33 1.19 -6.08
CA ARG A 208 3.15 2.32 -6.52
C ARG A 208 2.34 3.52 -7.01
N SER A 209 1.04 3.35 -7.36
CA SER A 209 0.28 4.39 -8.02
C SER A 209 0.24 5.70 -7.23
N THR A 210 -0.13 5.67 -5.95
CA THR A 210 -0.17 6.89 -5.15
C THR A 210 1.19 7.56 -5.03
N TYR A 211 2.27 6.80 -4.88
CA TYR A 211 3.61 7.37 -4.73
C TYR A 211 4.18 7.85 -6.07
N HIS A 212 4.28 6.98 -7.07
CA HIS A 212 4.92 7.36 -8.34
C HIS A 212 4.06 8.29 -9.17
N MET A 213 2.80 7.93 -9.41
CA MET A 213 1.89 8.77 -10.18
C MET A 213 1.55 10.05 -9.41
N GLY A 214 1.37 9.98 -8.09
CA GLY A 214 1.15 11.16 -7.27
C GLY A 214 2.29 12.17 -7.37
N ASN A 215 3.56 11.72 -7.34
CA ASN A 215 4.70 12.61 -7.58
C ASN A 215 4.72 13.19 -9.00
N ALA A 216 4.33 12.41 -10.02
CA ALA A 216 4.21 12.93 -11.38
C ALA A 216 3.13 14.02 -11.47
N VAL A 217 1.99 13.85 -10.80
CA VAL A 217 0.93 14.85 -10.69
C VAL A 217 1.41 16.12 -9.98
N VAL A 218 2.12 15.98 -8.86
CA VAL A 218 2.74 17.13 -8.15
C VAL A 218 3.69 17.88 -9.08
N SER A 219 4.58 17.17 -9.76
CA SER A 219 5.54 17.79 -10.68
C SER A 219 4.84 18.52 -11.85
N ALA A 220 3.77 17.93 -12.39
CA ALA A 220 2.98 18.58 -13.45
C ALA A 220 2.27 19.86 -12.94
N ALA A 221 1.76 19.83 -11.70
CA ALA A 221 1.16 21.00 -11.08
C ALA A 221 2.19 22.12 -10.82
N GLU A 222 3.36 21.76 -10.33
CA GLU A 222 4.49 22.69 -10.09
C GLU A 222 5.00 23.31 -11.38
N ASP A 223 5.00 22.59 -12.50
CA ASP A 223 5.35 23.12 -13.82
C ASP A 223 4.27 24.07 -14.40
N LEU A 224 3.01 23.77 -14.14
CA LEU A 224 1.88 24.56 -14.66
C LEU A 224 1.66 25.87 -13.90
N LYS A 225 1.78 25.89 -12.57
CA LYS A 225 1.48 27.08 -11.74
C LYS A 225 2.21 28.34 -12.19
N PRO A 226 3.54 28.36 -12.39
CA PRO A 226 4.23 29.56 -12.83
C PRO A 226 3.76 30.05 -14.21
N LYS A 227 3.42 29.13 -15.11
CA LYS A 227 2.92 29.49 -16.46
C LYS A 227 1.56 30.20 -16.39
N ILE A 228 0.68 29.76 -15.48
CA ILE A 228 -0.61 30.43 -15.24
C ILE A 228 -0.39 31.82 -14.65
N ILE A 229 0.48 31.95 -13.65
CA ILE A 229 0.79 33.24 -13.00
C ILE A 229 1.39 34.21 -14.01
N GLU A 230 2.35 33.78 -14.79
CA GLU A 230 2.96 34.56 -15.84
C GLU A 230 1.89 35.05 -16.85
N ARG A 231 1.06 34.13 -17.34
CA ARG A 231 0.00 34.49 -18.29
C ARG A 231 -0.98 35.50 -17.71
N ALA A 232 -1.41 35.31 -16.48
CA ALA A 232 -2.33 36.21 -15.79
C ALA A 232 -1.71 37.61 -15.56
N SER A 233 -0.38 37.69 -15.35
CA SER A 233 0.30 38.98 -15.17
C SER A 233 0.36 39.84 -16.45
N HIS A 234 0.12 39.23 -17.62
CA HIS A 234 0.12 39.91 -18.91
C HIS A 234 -1.31 40.25 -19.43
N MET A 235 -2.32 39.89 -18.67
CA MET A 235 -3.74 40.22 -18.93
C MET A 235 -4.19 41.46 -18.17
#